data_b5c85e13fdaae0dc17c95b90725e8b55
#
_entry.id   b5c85e13fdaae0dc17c95b90725e8b55
#
_cell.length_a   1.000
_cell.length_b   1.000
_cell.length_c   1.000
_cell.angle_alpha   90.00
_cell.angle_beta   90.00
_cell.angle_gamma   90.00
#
_symmetry.space_group_name_H-M   'P 1'
#
loop_
_entity.id
_entity.type
_entity.pdbx_description
1 polymer ?
#
loop_
_entity_poly.entity_id
_entity_poly.type
_entity_poly.pdbx_seq_one_letter_code
_entity_poly.pdbx_strand_id
1 'polypeptide(L)'
;TRDIAVTAVNDAPVLTDTALTLSVTEDAGVPSGAVGAPVSAFIGGIADADGGAVKGIAVIATDETNGVWYYSTDGGSSWTAIGTVGVSSSLLLVDNASTRLYFAPGANFNGTATSALTLRAWDQTAGAAGSKVDTGSTGGSSAFSVATDTVDVTVAAVNDAPVFTGL
;
A
#
# COMPACT_ATOMS: atom_id res chain seq x y z
N THR A 1 37.22 -7.88 34.56
CA THR A 1 36.13 -8.11 33.59
C THR A 1 36.22 -7.04 32.49
N ARG A 2 36.20 -7.47 31.23
CA ARG A 2 36.06 -6.53 30.11
C ARG A 2 34.62 -6.65 29.61
N ASP A 3 33.91 -5.54 29.58
CA ASP A 3 32.60 -5.46 28.98
C ASP A 3 32.75 -5.37 27.45
N ILE A 4 31.98 -6.18 26.75
CA ILE A 4 31.88 -6.12 25.29
C ILE A 4 30.58 -5.39 24.97
N ALA A 5 30.70 -4.20 24.38
CA ALA A 5 29.53 -3.51 23.83
C ALA A 5 29.26 -4.03 22.39
N VAL A 6 28.08 -4.54 22.15
CA VAL A 6 27.59 -4.90 20.82
C VAL A 6 26.63 -3.81 20.37
N THR A 7 26.94 -3.16 19.26
CA THR A 7 26.05 -2.17 18.64
C THR A 7 25.08 -2.91 17.72
N ALA A 8 23.79 -2.68 17.90
CA ALA A 8 22.78 -3.20 16.98
C ALA A 8 22.96 -2.55 15.59
N VAL A 9 22.76 -3.34 14.57
CA VAL A 9 22.70 -2.92 13.16
C VAL A 9 21.30 -3.27 12.67
N ASN A 10 20.71 -2.41 11.85
CA ASN A 10 19.41 -2.67 11.27
C ASN A 10 19.42 -3.97 10.42
N ASP A 11 18.42 -4.80 10.60
CA ASP A 11 18.10 -5.91 9.69
C ASP A 11 16.92 -5.51 8.83
N ALA A 12 16.99 -5.78 7.52
CA ALA A 12 15.89 -5.46 6.61
C ALA A 12 14.66 -6.33 6.92
N PRO A 13 13.44 -5.79 6.80
CA PRO A 13 12.23 -6.56 7.02
C PRO A 13 12.10 -7.69 5.98
N VAL A 14 11.50 -8.79 6.41
CA VAL A 14 11.14 -9.92 5.55
C VAL A 14 9.68 -9.83 5.21
N LEU A 15 9.37 -9.95 3.91
CA LEU A 15 8.00 -9.99 3.41
C LEU A 15 7.73 -11.39 2.86
N THR A 16 6.66 -12.02 3.36
CA THR A 16 6.13 -13.28 2.84
C THR A 16 4.93 -12.96 1.96
N ASP A 17 4.87 -13.59 0.79
CA ASP A 17 3.73 -13.49 -0.13
C ASP A 17 2.44 -13.96 0.58
N THR A 18 1.42 -13.13 0.51
CA THR A 18 0.11 -13.37 1.13
C THR A 18 -1.00 -12.95 0.16
N ALA A 19 -2.18 -13.53 0.30
CA ALA A 19 -3.33 -13.18 -0.54
C ALA A 19 -3.93 -11.85 -0.07
N LEU A 20 -3.28 -10.71 -0.40
CA LEU A 20 -3.78 -9.38 -0.06
C LEU A 20 -4.93 -8.97 -0.97
N THR A 21 -6.03 -8.54 -0.39
CA THR A 21 -7.22 -8.12 -1.12
C THR A 21 -7.79 -6.82 -0.58
N LEU A 22 -8.33 -6.00 -1.50
CA LEU A 22 -9.15 -4.84 -1.17
C LEU A 22 -10.51 -5.01 -1.86
N SER A 23 -11.60 -4.82 -1.10
CA SER A 23 -12.94 -4.87 -1.65
C SER A 23 -13.54 -3.46 -1.69
N VAL A 24 -14.11 -3.11 -2.84
CA VAL A 24 -14.80 -1.85 -3.07
C VAL A 24 -16.09 -2.12 -3.86
N THR A 25 -16.99 -1.15 -3.96
CA THR A 25 -18.17 -1.21 -4.83
C THR A 25 -17.92 -0.40 -6.10
N GLU A 26 -18.50 -0.86 -7.20
CA GLU A 26 -18.62 -0.08 -8.43
C GLU A 26 -19.23 1.30 -8.12
N ASP A 27 -18.87 2.31 -8.90
CA ASP A 27 -19.35 3.69 -8.77
C ASP A 27 -19.07 4.40 -7.43
N ALA A 28 -18.18 3.83 -6.61
CA ALA A 28 -17.84 4.43 -5.32
C ALA A 28 -17.16 5.82 -5.45
N GLY A 29 -16.64 6.16 -6.64
CA GLY A 29 -16.07 7.47 -6.96
C GLY A 29 -14.80 7.81 -6.19
N VAL A 30 -14.44 9.09 -6.18
CA VAL A 30 -13.27 9.58 -5.43
C VAL A 30 -13.51 9.46 -3.92
N PRO A 31 -12.47 9.10 -3.14
CA PRO A 31 -12.65 8.90 -1.70
C PRO A 31 -13.00 10.19 -0.95
N SER A 32 -13.85 10.05 0.06
CA SER A 32 -14.21 11.12 0.98
C SER A 32 -14.47 10.55 2.38
N GLY A 33 -13.92 11.17 3.41
CA GLY A 33 -14.03 10.66 4.78
C GLY A 33 -13.20 9.40 5.03
N ALA A 34 -13.48 8.68 6.10
CA ALA A 34 -12.73 7.52 6.56
C ALA A 34 -13.10 6.22 5.80
N VAL A 35 -13.00 6.22 4.47
CA VAL A 35 -13.21 5.06 3.59
C VAL A 35 -11.91 4.28 3.34
N GLY A 36 -11.96 3.23 2.53
CA GLY A 36 -10.80 2.40 2.16
C GLY A 36 -10.29 1.54 3.31
N ALA A 37 -9.14 0.89 3.11
CA ALA A 37 -8.52 0.01 4.09
C ALA A 37 -7.35 0.69 4.81
N PRO A 38 -7.16 0.49 6.13
CA PRO A 38 -5.94 0.93 6.81
C PRO A 38 -4.73 0.14 6.32
N VAL A 39 -3.53 0.74 6.40
CA VAL A 39 -2.28 0.05 6.00
C VAL A 39 -2.07 -1.24 6.78
N SER A 40 -2.57 -1.34 8.02
CA SER A 40 -2.55 -2.56 8.82
C SER A 40 -3.16 -3.80 8.14
N ALA A 41 -4.04 -3.60 7.15
CA ALA A 41 -4.61 -4.69 6.36
C ALA A 41 -3.60 -5.33 5.38
N PHE A 42 -2.48 -4.66 5.10
CA PHE A 42 -1.50 -5.06 4.07
C PHE A 42 -0.14 -5.48 4.65
N ILE A 43 -0.01 -5.56 5.98
CA ILE A 43 1.27 -5.86 6.65
C ILE A 43 1.35 -7.26 7.26
N GLY A 44 0.33 -8.10 7.04
CA GLY A 44 0.24 -9.43 7.67
C GLY A 44 1.42 -10.35 7.36
N GLY A 45 2.05 -10.21 6.18
CA GLY A 45 3.23 -10.96 5.76
C GLY A 45 4.57 -10.36 6.19
N ILE A 46 4.58 -9.22 6.90
CA ILE A 46 5.81 -8.52 7.30
C ILE A 46 6.31 -9.02 8.65
N ALA A 47 7.57 -9.47 8.68
CA ALA A 47 8.33 -9.78 9.88
C ALA A 47 9.64 -9.01 9.90
N ASP A 48 10.15 -8.70 11.08
CA ASP A 48 11.44 -8.04 11.27
C ASP A 48 12.17 -8.70 12.46
N ALA A 49 13.50 -8.84 12.34
CA ALA A 49 14.34 -9.41 13.38
C ALA A 49 14.65 -8.41 14.49
N ASP A 50 14.54 -7.11 14.19
CA ASP A 50 14.83 -6.07 15.16
C ASP A 50 13.74 -5.95 16.23
N GLY A 51 14.15 -5.94 17.48
CA GLY A 51 13.22 -5.82 18.61
C GLY A 51 12.53 -4.46 18.63
N GLY A 52 11.19 -4.49 18.49
CA GLY A 52 10.38 -3.28 18.48
C GLY A 52 10.28 -2.58 17.11
N ALA A 53 10.71 -3.26 16.04
CA ALA A 53 10.57 -2.74 14.68
C ALA A 53 9.13 -2.33 14.37
N VAL A 54 8.99 -1.13 13.80
CA VAL A 54 7.72 -0.60 13.32
C VAL A 54 7.53 -1.03 11.87
N LYS A 55 6.28 -1.14 11.44
CA LYS A 55 5.95 -1.65 10.11
C LYS A 55 5.37 -0.56 9.23
N GLY A 56 5.64 -0.68 7.94
CA GLY A 56 5.06 0.12 6.89
C GLY A 56 5.19 -0.60 5.57
N ILE A 57 4.71 0.03 4.52
CA ILE A 57 4.82 -0.46 3.15
C ILE A 57 5.43 0.62 2.26
N ALA A 58 6.17 0.18 1.24
CA ALA A 58 6.60 1.01 0.12
C ALA A 58 5.84 0.56 -1.12
N VAL A 59 4.96 1.41 -1.65
CA VAL A 59 4.21 1.14 -2.88
C VAL A 59 5.14 1.39 -4.06
N ILE A 60 5.46 0.34 -4.81
CA ILE A 60 6.42 0.36 -5.91
C ILE A 60 5.77 0.30 -7.30
N ALA A 61 4.52 -0.14 -7.39
CA ALA A 61 3.75 -0.09 -8.64
C ALA A 61 2.26 -0.02 -8.34
N THR A 62 1.51 0.61 -9.26
CA THR A 62 0.05 0.58 -9.31
C THR A 62 -0.40 0.27 -10.74
N ASP A 63 -1.42 -0.58 -10.87
CA ASP A 63 -2.17 -0.72 -12.12
C ASP A 63 -3.45 0.13 -12.01
N GLU A 64 -3.53 1.17 -12.80
CA GLU A 64 -4.67 2.11 -12.84
C GLU A 64 -5.56 1.90 -14.07
N THR A 65 -5.44 0.76 -14.76
CA THR A 65 -6.27 0.44 -15.94
C THR A 65 -7.76 0.44 -15.62
N ASN A 66 -8.12 -0.04 -14.42
CA ASN A 66 -9.52 -0.23 -13.98
C ASN A 66 -9.94 0.76 -12.88
N GLY A 67 -9.12 1.74 -12.53
CA GLY A 67 -9.42 2.71 -11.49
C GLY A 67 -8.21 3.50 -11.07
N VAL A 68 -8.32 4.30 -10.01
CA VAL A 68 -7.24 5.17 -9.49
C VAL A 68 -6.98 4.87 -8.04
N TRP A 69 -5.70 4.74 -7.67
CA TRP A 69 -5.28 4.55 -6.29
C TRP A 69 -5.10 5.87 -5.55
N TYR A 70 -5.62 5.92 -4.34
CA TYR A 70 -5.48 7.05 -3.42
C TYR A 70 -4.93 6.59 -2.07
N TYR A 71 -4.25 7.49 -1.38
CA TYR A 71 -3.86 7.31 0.01
C TYR A 71 -4.26 8.51 0.86
N SER A 72 -4.40 8.27 2.16
CA SER A 72 -4.59 9.26 3.20
C SER A 72 -3.62 8.99 4.33
N THR A 73 -3.11 10.04 4.98
CA THR A 73 -2.26 9.97 6.18
C THR A 73 -2.92 10.61 7.40
N ASP A 74 -4.16 11.07 7.25
CA ASP A 74 -4.91 11.83 8.25
C ASP A 74 -6.30 11.23 8.57
N GLY A 75 -6.43 9.91 8.39
CA GLY A 75 -7.65 9.15 8.70
C GLY A 75 -8.76 9.29 7.68
N GLY A 76 -8.47 9.85 6.50
CA GLY A 76 -9.45 10.10 5.44
C GLY A 76 -9.97 11.54 5.43
N SER A 77 -9.38 12.44 6.22
CA SER A 77 -9.73 13.87 6.17
C SER A 77 -9.30 14.51 4.84
N SER A 78 -8.17 14.06 4.30
CA SER A 78 -7.72 14.36 2.95
C SER A 78 -7.25 13.12 2.22
N TRP A 79 -7.38 13.14 0.88
CA TRP A 79 -6.98 12.06 0.00
C TRP A 79 -6.11 12.57 -1.14
N THR A 80 -5.05 11.86 -1.44
CA THR A 80 -4.12 12.18 -2.52
C THR A 80 -4.01 10.99 -3.47
N ALA A 81 -4.12 11.22 -4.77
CA ALA A 81 -3.86 10.18 -5.76
C ALA A 81 -2.39 9.73 -5.66
N ILE A 82 -2.15 8.42 -5.71
CA ILE A 82 -0.78 7.88 -5.64
C ILE A 82 0.02 8.37 -6.85
N GLY A 83 -0.58 8.38 -8.03
CA GLY A 83 0.08 8.76 -9.27
C GLY A 83 1.26 7.84 -9.58
N THR A 84 2.19 8.31 -10.40
CA THR A 84 3.32 7.48 -10.83
C THR A 84 4.22 7.10 -9.66
N VAL A 85 4.43 5.80 -9.49
CA VAL A 85 5.37 5.17 -8.57
C VAL A 85 6.25 4.16 -9.31
N GLY A 86 7.37 3.82 -8.71
CA GLY A 86 8.33 2.85 -9.22
C GLY A 86 9.39 2.59 -8.16
N VAL A 87 10.31 1.66 -8.37
CA VAL A 87 11.39 1.35 -7.42
C VAL A 87 12.22 2.59 -7.07
N SER A 88 12.49 3.47 -8.04
CA SER A 88 13.22 4.73 -7.82
C SER A 88 12.36 5.86 -7.24
N SER A 89 11.05 5.65 -7.07
CA SER A 89 10.08 6.65 -6.57
C SER A 89 8.91 5.96 -5.89
N SER A 90 9.18 5.18 -4.86
CA SER A 90 8.19 4.39 -4.11
C SER A 90 7.54 5.24 -3.03
N LEU A 91 6.21 5.19 -2.93
CA LEU A 91 5.46 5.90 -1.89
C LEU A 91 5.54 5.13 -0.57
N LEU A 92 6.00 5.78 0.49
CA LEU A 92 6.12 5.21 1.83
C LEU A 92 4.86 5.48 2.66
N LEU A 93 4.24 4.42 3.16
CA LEU A 93 3.05 4.48 4.00
C LEU A 93 3.29 3.70 5.30
N VAL A 94 3.16 4.40 6.43
CA VAL A 94 3.36 3.84 7.78
C VAL A 94 2.11 3.07 8.24
N ASP A 95 2.32 1.99 8.99
CA ASP A 95 1.24 1.32 9.70
C ASP A 95 0.87 2.11 10.96
N ASN A 96 -0.21 2.86 10.87
CA ASN A 96 -0.85 3.56 11.98
C ASN A 96 -2.38 3.67 11.75
N ALA A 97 -3.08 4.18 12.74
CA ALA A 97 -4.54 4.32 12.68
C ALA A 97 -5.05 5.30 11.60
N SER A 98 -4.17 6.21 11.13
CA SER A 98 -4.55 7.31 10.23
C SER A 98 -4.17 7.06 8.78
N THR A 99 -3.27 6.09 8.49
CA THR A 99 -2.82 5.83 7.12
C THR A 99 -3.71 4.80 6.45
N ARG A 100 -4.27 5.17 5.30
CA ARG A 100 -5.26 4.37 4.56
C ARG A 100 -4.94 4.34 3.06
N LEU A 101 -5.38 3.27 2.41
CA LEU A 101 -5.39 3.10 0.96
C LEU A 101 -6.82 2.96 0.47
N TYR A 102 -7.09 3.49 -0.72
CA TYR A 102 -8.38 3.40 -1.38
C TYR A 102 -8.18 3.24 -2.89
N PHE A 103 -8.98 2.38 -3.49
CA PHE A 103 -9.09 2.25 -4.95
C PHE A 103 -10.43 2.80 -5.39
N ALA A 104 -10.42 3.81 -6.25
CA ALA A 104 -11.61 4.35 -6.90
C ALA A 104 -11.79 3.62 -8.24
N PRO A 105 -12.76 2.70 -8.37
CA PRO A 105 -13.00 2.02 -9.63
C PRO A 105 -13.37 2.99 -10.77
N GLY A 106 -12.99 2.65 -11.99
CA GLY A 106 -13.50 3.31 -13.18
C GLY A 106 -15.01 3.09 -13.32
N ALA A 107 -15.69 3.98 -14.03
CA ALA A 107 -17.13 3.88 -14.26
C ALA A 107 -17.52 2.50 -14.84
N ASN A 108 -18.54 1.88 -14.25
CA ASN A 108 -19.09 0.57 -14.65
C ASN A 108 -18.05 -0.58 -14.63
N PHE A 109 -16.91 -0.42 -13.97
CA PHE A 109 -15.98 -1.53 -13.77
C PHE A 109 -16.38 -2.36 -12.56
N ASN A 110 -16.68 -3.63 -12.79
CA ASN A 110 -16.88 -4.65 -11.74
C ASN A 110 -16.07 -5.92 -12.07
N GLY A 111 -15.76 -6.71 -11.06
CA GLY A 111 -14.89 -7.87 -11.17
C GLY A 111 -13.59 -7.71 -10.36
N THR A 112 -12.53 -8.39 -10.78
CA THR A 112 -11.25 -8.38 -10.07
C THR A 112 -10.16 -7.69 -10.92
N ALA A 113 -9.51 -6.68 -10.36
CA ALA A 113 -8.25 -6.16 -10.85
C ALA A 113 -7.12 -6.89 -10.10
N THR A 114 -6.45 -7.81 -10.78
CA THR A 114 -5.36 -8.61 -10.19
C THR A 114 -4.07 -7.81 -10.15
N SER A 115 -3.27 -7.99 -9.08
CA SER A 115 -1.99 -7.29 -8.88
C SER A 115 -2.10 -5.77 -9.07
N ALA A 116 -3.24 -5.19 -8.64
CA ALA A 116 -3.55 -3.77 -8.85
C ALA A 116 -2.62 -2.82 -8.09
N LEU A 117 -1.91 -3.31 -7.07
CA LEU A 117 -0.86 -2.60 -6.36
C LEU A 117 0.25 -3.58 -6.00
N THR A 118 1.51 -3.15 -6.12
CA THR A 118 2.68 -3.92 -5.67
C THR A 118 3.40 -3.16 -4.58
N LEU A 119 3.77 -3.87 -3.52
CA LEU A 119 4.42 -3.29 -2.35
C LEU A 119 5.67 -4.07 -1.92
N ARG A 120 6.53 -3.41 -1.13
CA ARG A 120 7.60 -3.97 -0.30
C ARG A 120 7.30 -3.68 1.17
N ALA A 121 7.85 -4.50 2.07
CA ALA A 121 7.90 -4.15 3.48
C ALA A 121 8.90 -3.00 3.71
N TRP A 122 8.57 -2.13 4.66
CA TRP A 122 9.38 -0.99 5.12
C TRP A 122 9.41 -0.95 6.65
N ASP A 123 10.60 -0.90 7.25
CA ASP A 123 10.84 -0.87 8.70
C ASP A 123 10.91 0.55 9.28
N GLN A 124 10.76 1.57 8.44
CA GLN A 124 10.81 2.99 8.80
C GLN A 124 12.17 3.52 9.26
N THR A 125 13.25 2.76 9.11
CA THR A 125 14.62 3.22 9.46
C THR A 125 15.21 4.20 8.44
N ALA A 126 14.64 4.28 7.23
CA ALA A 126 14.99 5.26 6.21
C ALA A 126 13.75 5.78 5.48
N GLY A 127 13.80 7.05 5.04
CA GLY A 127 12.67 7.72 4.38
C GLY A 127 11.69 8.35 5.38
N ALA A 128 10.63 8.95 4.87
CA ALA A 128 9.56 9.56 5.67
C ALA A 128 8.19 9.16 5.14
N ALA A 129 7.23 8.94 6.03
CA ALA A 129 5.85 8.61 5.67
C ALA A 129 5.25 9.67 4.74
N GLY A 130 4.53 9.24 3.71
CA GLY A 130 3.93 10.10 2.70
C GLY A 130 4.90 10.63 1.63
N SER A 131 6.21 10.38 1.75
CA SER A 131 7.19 10.77 0.75
C SER A 131 7.41 9.67 -0.30
N LYS A 132 7.94 10.06 -1.47
CA LYS A 132 8.43 9.12 -2.48
C LYS A 132 9.95 9.05 -2.44
N VAL A 133 10.49 7.83 -2.37
CA VAL A 133 11.94 7.58 -2.24
C VAL A 133 12.39 6.45 -3.17
N ASP A 134 13.69 6.35 -3.39
CA ASP A 134 14.30 5.18 -4.05
C ASP A 134 14.38 4.01 -3.05
N THR A 135 13.79 2.88 -3.42
CA THR A 135 13.79 1.62 -2.66
C THR A 135 14.59 0.52 -3.36
N GLY A 136 15.54 0.89 -4.23
CA GLY A 136 16.38 -0.06 -4.98
C GLY A 136 17.38 -0.82 -4.10
N SER A 137 17.80 -0.25 -2.97
CA SER A 137 18.60 -0.97 -1.97
C SER A 137 17.69 -1.79 -1.07
N THR A 138 17.83 -3.13 -1.10
CA THR A 138 16.94 -4.07 -0.39
C THR A 138 17.73 -5.14 0.36
N GLY A 139 17.16 -5.67 1.44
CA GLY A 139 17.79 -6.71 2.25
C GLY A 139 19.02 -6.24 3.03
N GLY A 140 19.70 -7.14 3.73
CA GLY A 140 20.83 -6.80 4.60
C GLY A 140 20.44 -5.81 5.68
N SER A 141 21.09 -4.65 5.74
CA SER A 141 20.77 -3.57 6.68
C SER A 141 19.93 -2.43 6.07
N SER A 142 19.29 -2.66 4.91
CA SER A 142 18.42 -1.66 4.30
C SER A 142 17.04 -1.60 4.97
N ALA A 143 16.32 -0.51 4.76
CA ALA A 143 14.98 -0.35 5.29
C ALA A 143 13.88 -1.14 4.53
N PHE A 144 14.23 -1.88 3.46
CA PHE A 144 13.25 -2.45 2.55
C PHE A 144 13.48 -3.96 2.32
N SER A 145 12.37 -4.70 2.25
CA SER A 145 12.40 -6.13 1.92
C SER A 145 12.89 -6.39 0.52
N VAL A 146 13.56 -7.54 0.31
CA VAL A 146 13.89 -8.05 -1.04
C VAL A 146 12.62 -8.48 -1.76
N ALA A 147 11.76 -9.23 -1.08
CA ALA A 147 10.49 -9.71 -1.62
C ALA A 147 9.47 -8.58 -1.78
N THR A 148 8.55 -8.79 -2.71
CA THR A 148 7.37 -7.96 -2.97
C THR A 148 6.11 -8.77 -2.79
N ASP A 149 4.99 -8.11 -2.51
CA ASP A 149 3.66 -8.70 -2.48
C ASP A 149 2.71 -7.85 -3.33
N THR A 150 1.58 -8.42 -3.74
CA THR A 150 0.60 -7.74 -4.59
C THR A 150 -0.77 -7.73 -3.92
N VAL A 151 -1.53 -6.68 -4.22
CA VAL A 151 -2.90 -6.51 -3.75
C VAL A 151 -3.85 -6.68 -4.94
N ASP A 152 -4.79 -7.61 -4.82
CA ASP A 152 -5.91 -7.72 -5.73
C ASP A 152 -7.07 -6.82 -5.27
N VAL A 153 -7.78 -6.20 -6.21
CA VAL A 153 -8.98 -5.42 -5.90
C VAL A 153 -10.20 -6.15 -6.45
N THR A 154 -11.15 -6.45 -5.57
CA THR A 154 -12.47 -6.98 -5.95
C THR A 154 -13.48 -5.85 -5.94
N VAL A 155 -14.10 -5.59 -7.08
CA VAL A 155 -15.12 -4.58 -7.26
C VAL A 155 -16.48 -5.26 -7.39
N ALA A 156 -17.36 -5.03 -6.41
CA ALA A 156 -18.72 -5.55 -6.42
C ALA A 156 -19.61 -4.70 -7.34
N ALA A 157 -20.37 -5.36 -8.19
CA ALA A 157 -21.32 -4.68 -9.09
C ALA A 157 -22.41 -3.94 -8.30
N VAL A 158 -22.80 -2.79 -8.83
CA VAL A 158 -23.97 -2.00 -8.41
C VAL A 158 -24.94 -1.94 -9.58
N ASN A 159 -26.25 -2.00 -9.31
CA ASN A 159 -27.22 -1.94 -10.39
C ASN A 159 -27.33 -0.54 -10.99
N ASP A 160 -27.07 -0.42 -12.27
CA ASP A 160 -27.27 0.79 -13.05
C ASP A 160 -28.69 0.90 -13.57
N ALA A 161 -29.20 2.13 -13.60
CA ALA A 161 -30.47 2.39 -14.25
C ALA A 161 -30.32 2.25 -15.78
N PRO A 162 -31.30 1.64 -16.48
CA PRO A 162 -31.23 1.52 -17.93
C PRO A 162 -31.25 2.91 -18.58
N VAL A 163 -30.32 3.13 -19.51
CA VAL A 163 -30.26 4.35 -20.32
C VAL A 163 -31.00 4.09 -21.65
N PHE A 164 -32.03 4.88 -21.93
CA PHE A 164 -32.71 4.86 -23.20
C PHE A 164 -31.91 5.67 -24.25
N THR A 165 -31.23 4.98 -25.15
CA THR A 165 -30.46 5.62 -26.22
C THR A 165 -31.23 5.45 -27.53
N GLY A 166 -31.94 6.50 -27.98
CA GLY A 166 -32.46 6.66 -29.32
C GLY A 166 -33.99 6.75 -29.44
N LEU A 167 -34.40 7.81 -30.03
CA LEU A 167 -35.58 7.93 -30.92
C LEU A 167 -35.07 8.04 -32.36
#